data_c9213fbfaebded15844390d7a1552ab3
#
_entry.id   c9213fbfaebded15844390d7a1552ab3
#
_cell.length_a   1.000
_cell.length_b   1.000
_cell.length_c   1.000
_cell.angle_alpha   90.00
_cell.angle_beta   90.00
_cell.angle_gamma   90.00
#
_symmetry.space_group_name_H-M   'P 1'
#
loop_
_entity.id
_entity.type
_entity.pdbx_description
1 polymer ?
#
loop_
_entity_poly.entity_id
_entity_poly.type
_entity_poly.pdbx_seq_one_letter_code
_entity_poly.pdbx_strand_id
1 'polypeptide(L)'
;MPTSVASVPTDAAERYAKQLLAHLGRKNTVEQVPGSPAAGRLVFAYGVGTVRPEKGRLVLEATAPDDESLARMQDVLGRHLERFGARRELIVHWSV
;
A
#
# COMPACT_ATOMS: atom_id res chain seq x y z
N MET A 1 -11.25 12.85 -7.61
CA MET A 1 -10.36 11.68 -7.70
C MET A 1 -10.72 10.69 -6.59
N PRO A 2 -11.16 9.49 -6.94
CA PRO A 2 -11.51 8.52 -5.92
C PRO A 2 -10.29 8.09 -5.10
N THR A 3 -10.50 7.92 -3.82
CA THR A 3 -9.48 7.55 -2.86
C THR A 3 -10.02 6.43 -1.97
N SER A 4 -9.16 5.49 -1.62
CA SER A 4 -9.50 4.39 -0.73
C SER A 4 -8.39 4.16 0.28
N VAL A 5 -8.75 3.74 1.48
CA VAL A 5 -7.81 3.50 2.56
C VAL A 5 -8.03 2.09 3.13
N ALA A 6 -6.94 1.39 3.41
CA ALA A 6 -6.98 0.12 4.11
C ALA A 6 -6.07 0.19 5.33
N SER A 7 -6.55 -0.35 6.44
CA SER A 7 -5.78 -0.46 7.67
C SER A 7 -5.64 -1.95 7.99
N VAL A 8 -4.42 -2.46 7.96
CA VAL A 8 -4.14 -3.89 8.12
C VAL A 8 -3.47 -4.11 9.47
N PRO A 9 -4.15 -4.74 10.44
CA PRO A 9 -3.52 -4.99 11.74
C PRO A 9 -2.32 -5.94 11.61
N THR A 10 -1.18 -5.50 12.11
CA THR A 10 0.03 -6.32 12.12
C THR A 10 1.07 -5.70 13.05
N ASP A 11 1.84 -6.53 13.72
CA ASP A 11 2.96 -6.08 14.53
C ASP A 11 4.26 -5.94 13.71
N ALA A 12 4.22 -6.28 12.44
CA ALA A 12 5.37 -6.21 11.54
C ALA A 12 5.16 -5.18 10.41
N ALA A 13 4.47 -4.07 10.72
CA ALA A 13 4.10 -3.07 9.71
C ALA A 13 5.30 -2.52 8.94
N GLU A 14 6.40 -2.19 9.62
CA GLU A 14 7.58 -1.65 8.94
C GLU A 14 8.20 -2.66 7.98
N ARG A 15 8.24 -3.93 8.36
CA ARG A 15 8.77 -4.99 7.50
C ARG A 15 7.94 -5.13 6.23
N TYR A 16 6.62 -5.18 6.37
CA TYR A 16 5.73 -5.32 5.23
C TYR A 16 5.76 -4.09 4.33
N ALA A 17 5.83 -2.90 4.93
CA ALA A 17 5.96 -1.67 4.17
C ALA A 17 7.23 -1.70 3.32
N LYS A 18 8.35 -2.06 3.93
CA LYS A 18 9.64 -2.15 3.22
C LYS A 18 9.61 -3.17 2.09
N GLN A 19 9.04 -4.34 2.34
CA GLN A 19 8.93 -5.38 1.31
C GLN A 19 8.04 -4.95 0.15
N LEU A 20 6.90 -4.34 0.46
CA LEU A 20 5.95 -3.89 -0.56
C LEU A 20 6.56 -2.79 -1.43
N LEU A 21 7.20 -1.81 -0.80
CA LEU A 21 7.85 -0.72 -1.51
C LEU A 21 9.01 -1.21 -2.38
N ALA A 22 9.83 -2.13 -1.86
CA ALA A 22 10.94 -2.68 -2.61
C ALA A 22 10.47 -3.50 -3.81
N HIS A 23 9.43 -4.31 -3.61
CA HIS A 23 8.91 -5.16 -4.69
C HIS A 23 8.25 -4.35 -5.79
N LEU A 24 7.33 -3.48 -5.44
CA LEU A 24 6.60 -2.66 -6.41
C LEU A 24 7.46 -1.53 -6.98
N GLY A 25 8.47 -1.11 -6.25
CA GLY A 25 9.39 -0.05 -6.70
C GLY A 25 10.30 -0.46 -7.86
N ARG A 26 10.36 -1.75 -8.17
CA ARG A 26 11.17 -2.23 -9.31
C ARG A 26 10.63 -1.75 -10.65
N LYS A 27 9.33 -1.53 -10.75
CA LYS A 27 8.66 -1.13 -12.00
C LYS A 27 7.96 0.21 -11.88
N ASN A 28 7.97 0.82 -10.71
CA ASN A 28 7.25 2.05 -10.45
C ASN A 28 8.15 3.02 -9.68
N THR A 29 7.83 4.31 -9.76
CA THR A 29 8.58 5.30 -9.02
C THR A 29 8.19 5.25 -7.53
N VAL A 30 9.20 5.28 -6.66
CA VAL A 30 8.99 5.35 -5.22
C VAL A 30 9.46 6.72 -4.74
N GLU A 31 8.57 7.43 -4.04
CA GLU A 31 8.89 8.72 -3.42
C GLU A 31 8.84 8.58 -1.91
N GLN A 32 9.75 9.24 -1.22
CA GLN A 32 9.76 9.24 0.23
C GLN A 32 8.71 10.19 0.78
N VAL A 33 8.02 9.78 1.83
CA VAL A 33 7.03 10.63 2.49
C VAL A 33 7.74 11.51 3.52
N PRO A 34 7.63 12.85 3.44
CA PRO A 34 8.29 13.74 4.40
C PRO A 34 7.86 13.45 5.84
N GLY A 35 8.81 13.40 6.75
CA GLY A 35 8.54 13.15 8.15
C GLY A 35 8.27 11.71 8.53
N SER A 36 8.29 10.79 7.58
CA SER A 36 7.98 9.39 7.83
C SER A 36 8.92 8.49 7.01
N PRO A 37 10.15 8.26 7.48
CA PRO A 37 11.17 7.54 6.70
C PRO A 37 10.80 6.11 6.34
N ALA A 38 9.92 5.46 7.12
CA ALA A 38 9.49 4.10 6.83
C ALA A 38 8.30 4.05 5.85
N ALA A 39 7.69 5.18 5.54
CA ALA A 39 6.58 5.28 4.59
C ALA A 39 7.09 5.61 3.20
N GLY A 40 6.33 5.21 2.18
CA GLY A 40 6.66 5.51 0.80
C GLY A 40 5.44 5.71 -0.05
N ARG A 41 5.60 6.47 -1.11
CA ARG A 41 4.57 6.71 -2.12
C ARG A 41 4.98 6.03 -3.40
N LEU A 42 4.08 5.21 -3.94
CA LEU A 42 4.30 4.51 -5.20
C LEU A 42 3.51 5.22 -6.29
N VAL A 43 4.21 5.66 -7.33
CA VAL A 43 3.58 6.34 -8.46
C VAL A 43 3.44 5.35 -9.61
N PHE A 44 2.20 5.00 -9.94
CA PHE A 44 1.88 4.13 -11.05
C PHE A 44 1.33 4.94 -12.23
N ALA A 45 1.30 4.34 -13.40
CA ALA A 45 0.73 5.00 -14.58
C ALA A 45 -0.76 5.32 -14.39
N TYR A 46 -1.46 4.60 -13.52
CA TYR A 46 -2.91 4.71 -13.34
C TYR A 46 -3.31 5.19 -11.95
N GLY A 47 -2.38 5.62 -11.12
CA GLY A 47 -2.71 6.13 -9.79
C GLY A 47 -1.51 6.23 -8.88
N VAL A 48 -1.76 6.63 -7.64
CA VAL A 48 -0.73 6.78 -6.60
C VAL A 48 -1.15 5.97 -5.38
N GLY A 49 -0.23 5.16 -4.86
CA GLY A 49 -0.43 4.41 -3.63
C GLY A 49 0.55 4.88 -2.55
N THR A 50 0.07 5.02 -1.33
CA THR A 50 0.91 5.35 -0.18
C THR A 50 0.93 4.18 0.77
N VAL A 51 2.12 3.80 1.22
CA VAL A 51 2.32 2.71 2.18
C VAL A 51 2.92 3.33 3.44
N ARG A 52 2.19 3.25 4.55
CA ARG A 52 2.58 3.91 5.79
C ARG A 52 2.47 2.97 6.98
N PRO A 53 3.60 2.54 7.56
CA PRO A 53 3.54 1.72 8.77
C PRO A 53 3.20 2.60 9.98
N GLU A 54 2.26 2.11 10.80
CA GLU A 54 1.87 2.74 12.05
C GLU A 54 1.97 1.72 13.17
N LYS A 55 1.85 2.16 14.40
CA LYS A 55 1.93 1.27 15.55
C LYS A 55 0.79 0.24 15.51
N GLY A 56 1.15 -1.03 15.35
CA GLY A 56 0.19 -2.12 15.34
C GLY A 56 -0.60 -2.29 14.04
N ARG A 57 -0.28 -1.54 13.00
CA ARG A 57 -0.98 -1.66 11.71
C ARG A 57 -0.18 -1.11 10.55
N LEU A 58 -0.54 -1.56 9.36
CA LEU A 58 -0.01 -1.01 8.12
C LEU A 58 -1.16 -0.30 7.39
N VAL A 59 -0.97 0.96 7.05
CA VAL A 59 -1.97 1.76 6.36
C VAL A 59 -1.60 1.87 4.88
N LEU A 60 -2.55 1.54 4.02
CA LEU A 60 -2.42 1.68 2.57
C LEU A 60 -3.45 2.71 2.10
N GLU A 61 -3.01 3.65 1.27
CA GLU A 61 -3.90 4.63 0.65
C GLU A 61 -3.74 4.54 -0.86
N ALA A 62 -4.85 4.57 -1.57
CA ALA A 62 -4.85 4.53 -3.03
C ALA A 62 -5.68 5.68 -3.56
N THR A 63 -5.14 6.39 -4.55
CA THR A 63 -5.82 7.49 -5.24
C THR A 63 -5.65 7.29 -6.73
N ALA A 64 -6.72 7.44 -7.48
CA ALA A 64 -6.71 7.24 -8.94
C ALA A 64 -7.67 8.22 -9.60
N PRO A 65 -7.56 8.44 -10.94
CA PRO A 65 -8.44 9.37 -11.62
C PRO A 65 -9.87 8.88 -11.77
N ASP A 66 -10.11 7.57 -11.71
CA ASP A 66 -11.44 6.98 -11.86
C ASP A 66 -11.58 5.70 -11.04
N ASP A 67 -12.80 5.18 -10.96
CA ASP A 67 -13.09 4.00 -10.13
C ASP A 67 -12.41 2.74 -10.66
N GLU A 68 -12.29 2.60 -11.97
CA GLU A 68 -11.62 1.44 -12.56
C GLU A 68 -10.14 1.41 -12.19
N SER A 69 -9.47 2.54 -12.31
CA SER A 69 -8.06 2.66 -11.94
C SER A 69 -7.87 2.46 -10.44
N LEU A 70 -8.80 2.96 -9.63
CA LEU A 70 -8.75 2.75 -8.18
C LEU A 70 -8.85 1.27 -7.84
N ALA A 71 -9.74 0.53 -8.51
CA ALA A 71 -9.86 -0.91 -8.31
C ALA A 71 -8.56 -1.64 -8.64
N ARG A 72 -7.86 -1.21 -9.69
CA ARG A 72 -6.54 -1.77 -10.04
C ARG A 72 -5.50 -1.48 -8.95
N MET A 73 -5.50 -0.26 -8.41
CA MET A 73 -4.60 0.11 -7.32
C MET A 73 -4.85 -0.76 -6.08
N GLN A 74 -6.11 -0.94 -5.71
CA GLN A 74 -6.49 -1.77 -4.58
C GLN A 74 -6.01 -3.22 -4.78
N ASP A 75 -6.22 -3.74 -5.98
CA ASP A 75 -5.83 -5.12 -6.31
C ASP A 75 -4.30 -5.29 -6.24
N VAL A 76 -3.55 -4.39 -6.84
CA VAL A 76 -2.09 -4.47 -6.85
C VAL A 76 -1.52 -4.36 -5.43
N LEU A 77 -1.93 -3.35 -4.67
CA LEU A 77 -1.43 -3.16 -3.31
C LEU A 77 -1.88 -4.27 -2.37
N GLY A 78 -3.17 -4.60 -2.42
CA GLY A 78 -3.74 -5.58 -1.52
C GLY A 78 -3.23 -6.99 -1.76
N ARG A 79 -3.19 -7.43 -2.99
CA ARG A 79 -2.71 -8.79 -3.33
C ARG A 79 -1.26 -9.00 -2.97
N HIS A 80 -0.41 -8.02 -3.26
CA HIS A 80 1.00 -8.16 -2.94
C HIS A 80 1.22 -8.23 -1.44
N LEU A 81 0.51 -7.40 -0.68
CA LEU A 81 0.63 -7.44 0.77
C LEU A 81 0.10 -8.75 1.35
N GLU A 82 -1.06 -9.21 0.90
CA GLU A 82 -1.63 -10.47 1.36
C GLU A 82 -0.71 -11.65 1.04
N ARG A 83 -0.04 -11.61 -0.10
CA ARG A 83 0.91 -12.64 -0.50
C ARG A 83 2.13 -12.67 0.43
N PHE A 84 2.67 -11.51 0.78
CA PHE A 84 3.80 -11.43 1.71
C PHE A 84 3.40 -11.90 3.11
N GLY A 85 2.18 -11.63 3.53
CA GLY A 85 1.66 -11.97 4.84
C GLY A 85 0.83 -13.25 4.89
N ALA A 86 0.95 -14.13 3.89
CA ALA A 86 0.11 -15.32 3.79
C ALA A 86 0.19 -16.22 5.02
N ARG A 87 1.36 -16.36 5.63
CA ARG A 87 1.54 -17.17 6.83
C ARG A 87 0.90 -16.57 8.07
N ARG A 88 0.61 -15.27 8.06
CA ARG A 88 -0.03 -14.55 9.16
C ARG A 88 -1.47 -14.20 8.85
N GLU A 89 -1.98 -14.70 7.73
CA GLU A 89 -3.36 -14.51 7.30
C GLU A 89 -3.76 -13.02 7.21
N LEU A 90 -2.85 -12.18 6.70
CA LEU A 90 -3.17 -10.77 6.50
C LEU A 90 -4.28 -10.62 5.48
N ILE A 91 -5.27 -9.83 5.83
CA ILE A 91 -6.41 -9.53 4.96
C ILE A 91 -6.50 -8.03 4.78
N VAL A 92 -6.60 -7.59 3.54
CA VAL A 92 -6.70 -6.17 3.22
C VAL A 92 -8.14 -5.82 2.89
N HIS A 93 -8.74 -4.99 3.74
CA HIS A 93 -10.09 -4.47 3.53
C HIS A 93 -10.01 -2.99 3.21
N TRP A 94 -10.52 -2.62 2.06
CA TRP A 94 -10.51 -1.23 1.61
C TRP A 94 -11.81 -0.54 2.00
N SER A 95 -11.68 0.69 2.49
CA SER A 95 -12.82 1.55 2.73
C SER A 95 -12.68 2.80 1.87
N VAL A 96 -13.82 3.36 1.54
CA VAL A 96 -13.90 4.51 0.63
C VAL A 96 -14.20 5.78 1.40
#